data_681c79681016d82aa2ac99f7432ed5ec
#
_entry.id   681c79681016d82aa2ac99f7432ed5ec
#
_cell.length_a   1.000
_cell.length_b   1.000
_cell.length_c   1.000
_cell.angle_alpha   90.00
_cell.angle_beta   90.00
_cell.angle_gamma   90.00
#
_symmetry.space_group_name_H-M   'P 1'
#
loop_
_entity.id
_entity.type
_entity.pdbx_description
1 polymer ?
#
loop_
_entity_poly.entity_id
_entity_poly.type
_entity_poly.pdbx_seq_one_letter_code
_entity_poly.pdbx_strand_id
1 'polypeptide(L)'
;YCFYNEITGSALATQRAVAIDYSQGDSLFMHGDTLRLITYHINTDSMFREMRVYHKVRAYRTDVQAVCDSLVYNSKDSCMTMYTDPILWHGSQQLLGEEIKVYMNDSTIDWAHIINQALAVEQKDSVHYNQVTGKEMKGFFVGGDMRQVDVNGNVLVVFYPIDDKDSTMIGLNYSEGSFLRMLLKERRMEQGAFIGKANGTLYPMDQIPADKYKLPPFVWFDYIRPRNKEDIFEWRGKRAGEQLQKSDRKPIVSPRNMNIKRNK
;
A
#
# COMPACT_ATOMS: atom_id res chain seq x y z
N TYR A 1 -28.61 5.53 9.77
CA TYR A 1 -29.20 4.44 10.58
C TYR A 1 -28.09 3.69 11.30
N CYS A 2 -28.27 3.43 12.61
CA CYS A 2 -27.37 2.62 13.41
C CYS A 2 -28.19 1.70 14.32
N PHE A 3 -27.80 0.44 14.38
CA PHE A 3 -28.37 -0.58 15.25
C PHE A 3 -27.25 -1.24 16.04
N TYR A 4 -27.40 -1.38 17.35
CA TYR A 4 -26.48 -2.09 18.23
C TYR A 4 -27.27 -3.14 19.05
N ASN A 5 -26.71 -4.35 19.12
CA ASN A 5 -27.27 -5.44 19.92
C ASN A 5 -26.29 -5.74 21.08
N GLU A 6 -26.70 -5.41 22.29
CA GLU A 6 -25.90 -5.59 23.52
C GLU A 6 -25.60 -7.06 23.84
N ILE A 7 -26.52 -7.96 23.52
CA ILE A 7 -26.36 -9.41 23.81
C ILE A 7 -25.26 -10.02 22.96
N THR A 8 -25.19 -9.63 21.70
CA THR A 8 -24.17 -10.16 20.75
C THR A 8 -22.96 -9.25 20.60
N GLY A 9 -23.00 -8.04 21.16
CA GLY A 9 -21.97 -7.02 20.96
C GLY A 9 -21.77 -6.62 19.49
N SER A 10 -22.83 -6.76 18.67
CA SER A 10 -22.75 -6.52 17.22
C SER A 10 -23.44 -5.20 16.86
N ALA A 11 -22.91 -4.50 15.87
CA ALA A 11 -23.49 -3.28 15.36
C ALA A 11 -23.60 -3.29 13.83
N LEU A 12 -24.59 -2.56 13.32
CA LEU A 12 -24.80 -2.28 11.91
C LEU A 12 -25.05 -0.77 11.75
N ALA A 13 -24.32 -0.12 10.86
CA ALA A 13 -24.54 1.27 10.54
C ALA A 13 -24.51 1.49 9.02
N THR A 14 -25.40 2.35 8.53
CA THR A 14 -25.55 2.64 7.08
C THR A 14 -25.72 4.13 6.82
N GLN A 15 -25.83 4.51 5.57
CA GLN A 15 -25.96 5.89 5.09
C GLN A 15 -24.65 6.66 5.30
N ARG A 16 -24.63 7.74 6.08
CA ARG A 16 -23.45 8.54 6.37
C ARG A 16 -22.71 8.09 7.64
N ALA A 17 -22.73 6.80 7.94
CA ALA A 17 -22.03 6.25 9.09
C ALA A 17 -20.51 6.33 8.89
N VAL A 18 -19.77 6.65 9.95
CA VAL A 18 -18.31 6.76 9.99
C VAL A 18 -17.79 5.91 11.13
N ALA A 19 -16.80 5.08 10.87
CA ALA A 19 -15.96 4.48 11.90
C ALA A 19 -14.75 5.40 12.11
N ILE A 20 -14.41 5.66 13.37
CA ILE A 20 -13.28 6.49 13.73
C ILE A 20 -12.35 5.68 14.63
N ASP A 21 -11.09 5.55 14.22
CA ASP A 21 -10.04 4.94 15.02
C ASP A 21 -9.10 6.03 15.57
N TYR A 22 -8.95 6.07 16.89
CA TYR A 22 -8.11 7.02 17.63
C TYR A 22 -6.81 6.37 18.12
N SER A 23 -6.54 5.12 17.81
CA SER A 23 -5.47 4.33 18.43
C SER A 23 -4.05 4.79 18.04
N GLN A 24 -3.92 5.51 16.91
CA GLN A 24 -2.64 5.85 16.29
C GLN A 24 -2.27 7.35 16.41
N GLY A 25 -2.78 8.03 17.43
CA GLY A 25 -2.48 9.44 17.70
C GLY A 25 -3.32 10.44 16.88
N ASP A 26 -3.39 10.32 15.55
CA ASP A 26 -4.33 11.05 14.70
C ASP A 26 -5.51 10.14 14.33
N SER A 27 -6.69 10.74 14.12
CA SER A 27 -7.91 10.00 13.88
C SER A 27 -8.00 9.48 12.44
N LEU A 28 -8.18 8.18 12.29
CA LEU A 28 -8.51 7.56 11.00
C LEU A 28 -10.04 7.49 10.84
N PHE A 29 -10.57 8.24 9.89
CA PHE A 29 -11.99 8.25 9.53
C PHE A 29 -12.23 7.27 8.39
N MET A 30 -13.19 6.36 8.55
CA MET A 30 -13.54 5.36 7.53
C MET A 30 -15.04 5.39 7.25
N HIS A 31 -15.40 5.39 5.97
CA HIS A 31 -16.77 5.35 5.49
C HIS A 31 -16.94 4.34 4.37
N GLY A 32 -18.09 3.74 4.28
CA GLY A 32 -18.59 2.89 3.19
C GLY A 32 -20.10 2.84 3.24
N ASP A 33 -20.74 2.20 2.28
CA ASP A 33 -22.21 2.12 2.22
C ASP A 33 -22.78 1.39 3.46
N THR A 34 -22.03 0.44 4.03
CA THR A 34 -22.41 -0.31 5.23
C THR A 34 -21.19 -0.58 6.12
N LEU A 35 -21.33 -0.28 7.41
CA LEU A 35 -20.38 -0.66 8.45
C LEU A 35 -21.00 -1.72 9.35
N ARG A 36 -20.29 -2.81 9.61
CA ARG A 36 -20.73 -3.89 10.47
C ARG A 36 -19.64 -4.24 11.48
N LEU A 37 -19.98 -4.23 12.76
CA LEU A 37 -19.16 -4.74 13.84
C LEU A 37 -19.69 -6.09 14.28
N ILE A 38 -18.83 -7.08 14.38
CA ILE A 38 -19.14 -8.43 14.87
C ILE A 38 -18.21 -8.69 16.05
N THR A 39 -18.79 -9.11 17.19
CA THR A 39 -18.03 -9.55 18.35
C THR A 39 -18.09 -11.07 18.44
N TYR A 40 -16.94 -11.69 18.51
CA TYR A 40 -16.79 -13.14 18.67
C TYR A 40 -16.43 -13.47 20.12
N HIS A 41 -16.89 -14.60 20.61
CA HIS A 41 -16.60 -15.11 21.95
C HIS A 41 -16.90 -14.07 23.05
N ILE A 42 -18.06 -13.38 22.94
CA ILE A 42 -18.47 -12.35 23.89
C ILE A 42 -18.47 -12.89 25.32
N ASN A 43 -18.03 -12.09 26.29
CA ASN A 43 -17.88 -12.43 27.69
C ASN A 43 -16.91 -13.59 28.01
N THR A 44 -15.93 -13.82 27.12
CA THR A 44 -14.83 -14.76 27.38
C THR A 44 -13.47 -14.06 27.23
N ASP A 45 -12.41 -14.67 27.78
CA ASP A 45 -11.04 -14.16 27.67
C ASP A 45 -10.50 -14.17 26.23
N SER A 46 -11.16 -14.91 25.34
CA SER A 46 -10.81 -14.98 23.90
C SER A 46 -11.69 -14.06 23.03
N MET A 47 -12.35 -13.07 23.61
CA MET A 47 -13.18 -12.12 22.89
C MET A 47 -12.32 -11.31 21.89
N PHE A 48 -12.80 -11.22 20.66
CA PHE A 48 -12.26 -10.31 19.66
C PHE A 48 -13.35 -9.71 18.79
N ARG A 49 -13.02 -8.66 18.07
CA ARG A 49 -13.95 -7.92 17.21
C ARG A 49 -13.46 -7.87 15.79
N GLU A 50 -14.40 -7.94 14.88
CA GLU A 50 -14.18 -7.75 13.46
C GLU A 50 -15.06 -6.62 12.96
N MET A 51 -14.45 -5.58 12.39
CA MET A 51 -15.15 -4.51 11.72
C MET A 51 -15.08 -4.73 10.22
N ARG A 52 -16.22 -4.75 9.56
CA ARG A 52 -16.37 -4.88 8.11
C ARG A 52 -16.98 -3.61 7.56
N VAL A 53 -16.35 -3.05 6.55
CA VAL A 53 -16.85 -1.90 5.79
C VAL A 53 -17.07 -2.35 4.36
N TYR A 54 -18.30 -2.20 3.86
CA TYR A 54 -18.70 -2.70 2.54
C TYR A 54 -19.07 -1.57 1.60
N HIS A 55 -18.62 -1.76 0.38
CA HIS A 55 -18.81 -0.99 -0.82
C HIS A 55 -18.36 0.46 -0.73
N LYS A 56 -17.54 0.82 -1.72
CA LYS A 56 -17.05 2.20 -1.89
C LYS A 56 -16.36 2.72 -0.64
N VAL A 57 -15.47 1.91 -0.05
CA VAL A 57 -14.76 2.28 1.17
C VAL A 57 -13.78 3.41 0.90
N ARG A 58 -13.79 4.42 1.75
CA ARG A 58 -12.86 5.54 1.77
C ARG A 58 -12.38 5.75 3.19
N ALA A 59 -11.08 5.91 3.32
CA ALA A 59 -10.46 6.19 4.60
C ALA A 59 -9.56 7.42 4.49
N TYR A 60 -9.56 8.23 5.53
CA TYR A 60 -8.76 9.44 5.63
C TYR A 60 -8.14 9.60 7.01
N ARG A 61 -6.86 9.79 7.04
CA ARG A 61 -6.03 10.37 8.10
C ARG A 61 -5.06 11.34 7.43
N THR A 62 -4.53 12.30 8.13
CA THR A 62 -3.68 13.37 7.54
C THR A 62 -2.52 12.82 6.71
N ASP A 63 -1.86 11.75 7.18
CA ASP A 63 -0.70 11.12 6.53
C ASP A 63 -1.07 9.92 5.64
N VAL A 64 -2.24 9.29 5.84
CA VAL A 64 -2.66 8.06 5.15
C VAL A 64 -4.08 8.20 4.62
N GLN A 65 -4.29 7.83 3.36
CA GLN A 65 -5.63 7.74 2.75
C GLN A 65 -5.77 6.40 2.03
N ALA A 66 -6.99 5.90 1.95
CA ALA A 66 -7.25 4.66 1.23
C ALA A 66 -8.61 4.65 0.53
N VAL A 67 -8.68 3.90 -0.56
CA VAL A 67 -9.92 3.61 -1.30
C VAL A 67 -9.91 2.13 -1.68
N CYS A 68 -11.01 1.42 -1.45
CA CYS A 68 -11.22 0.04 -1.89
C CYS A 68 -12.71 -0.27 -1.98
N ASP A 69 -13.08 -1.45 -2.46
CA ASP A 69 -14.50 -1.86 -2.39
C ASP A 69 -14.89 -2.28 -0.98
N SER A 70 -14.08 -3.11 -0.34
CA SER A 70 -14.38 -3.65 0.99
C SER A 70 -13.14 -3.67 1.87
N LEU A 71 -13.35 -3.47 3.18
CA LEU A 71 -12.30 -3.47 4.20
C LEU A 71 -12.75 -4.30 5.40
N VAL A 72 -11.83 -5.10 5.92
CA VAL A 72 -12.02 -5.87 7.16
C VAL A 72 -10.88 -5.58 8.11
N TYR A 73 -11.20 -5.15 9.32
CA TYR A 73 -10.27 -5.09 10.43
C TYR A 73 -10.59 -6.18 11.45
N ASN A 74 -9.60 -6.99 11.80
CA ASN A 74 -9.73 -8.04 12.80
C ASN A 74 -8.82 -7.75 14.00
N SER A 75 -9.41 -7.58 15.18
CA SER A 75 -8.67 -7.22 16.40
C SER A 75 -7.89 -8.40 17.00
N LYS A 76 -8.12 -9.64 16.54
CA LYS A 76 -7.39 -10.82 17.04
C LYS A 76 -5.94 -10.85 16.56
N ASP A 77 -5.71 -10.47 15.33
CA ASP A 77 -4.38 -10.42 14.71
C ASP A 77 -3.95 -8.98 14.38
N SER A 78 -4.77 -8.00 14.79
CA SER A 78 -4.56 -6.57 14.53
C SER A 78 -4.31 -6.29 13.05
N CYS A 79 -5.01 -7.02 12.17
CA CYS A 79 -4.85 -6.93 10.73
C CYS A 79 -6.00 -6.18 10.08
N MET A 80 -5.68 -5.19 9.26
CA MET A 80 -6.60 -4.53 8.35
C MET A 80 -6.36 -5.07 6.94
N THR A 81 -7.39 -5.63 6.32
CA THR A 81 -7.34 -6.15 4.95
C THR A 81 -8.26 -5.34 4.05
N MET A 82 -7.71 -4.82 2.97
CA MET A 82 -8.44 -4.10 1.91
C MET A 82 -8.55 -4.98 0.68
N TYR A 83 -9.76 -5.13 0.15
CA TYR A 83 -10.10 -6.01 -0.96
C TYR A 83 -10.60 -5.23 -2.17
N THR A 84 -10.43 -5.83 -3.33
CA THR A 84 -10.94 -5.36 -4.62
C THR A 84 -10.42 -3.98 -5.00
N ASP A 85 -9.33 -3.99 -5.74
CA ASP A 85 -8.66 -2.78 -6.24
C ASP A 85 -8.25 -1.76 -5.17
N PRO A 86 -7.65 -2.19 -4.05
CA PRO A 86 -7.24 -1.26 -3.01
C PRO A 86 -6.17 -0.29 -3.50
N ILE A 87 -6.32 0.96 -3.10
CA ILE A 87 -5.33 2.01 -3.29
C ILE A 87 -5.05 2.62 -1.93
N LEU A 88 -3.77 2.67 -1.57
CA LEU A 88 -3.29 3.29 -0.34
C LEU A 88 -2.33 4.42 -0.68
N TRP A 89 -2.52 5.59 -0.11
CA TRP A 89 -1.59 6.72 -0.22
C TRP A 89 -0.95 7.03 1.12
N HIS A 90 0.35 7.30 1.08
CA HIS A 90 1.11 7.81 2.22
C HIS A 90 2.06 8.91 1.72
N GLY A 91 1.78 10.17 2.08
CA GLY A 91 2.50 11.32 1.52
C GLY A 91 2.40 11.38 0.00
N SER A 92 3.54 11.38 -0.71
CA SER A 92 3.64 11.37 -2.17
C SER A 92 3.61 9.96 -2.79
N GLN A 93 3.44 8.93 -1.97
CA GLN A 93 3.46 7.54 -2.40
C GLN A 93 2.06 6.99 -2.59
N GLN A 94 1.89 6.14 -3.60
CA GLN A 94 0.68 5.39 -3.90
C GLN A 94 1.02 3.90 -4.01
N LEU A 95 0.27 3.07 -3.31
CA LEU A 95 0.43 1.61 -3.29
C LEU A 95 -0.83 0.95 -3.84
N LEU A 96 -0.65 -0.05 -4.70
CA LEU A 96 -1.73 -0.82 -5.32
C LEU A 96 -1.41 -2.31 -5.33
N GLY A 97 -2.46 -3.12 -5.36
CA GLY A 97 -2.40 -4.57 -5.48
C GLY A 97 -3.81 -5.13 -5.63
N GLU A 98 -3.94 -6.46 -5.71
CA GLU A 98 -5.26 -7.10 -5.65
C GLU A 98 -5.83 -7.10 -4.23
N GLU A 99 -4.94 -7.18 -3.23
CA GLU A 99 -5.25 -7.15 -1.80
C GLU A 99 -4.11 -6.45 -1.06
N ILE A 100 -4.44 -5.62 -0.08
CA ILE A 100 -3.46 -4.98 0.81
C ILE A 100 -3.80 -5.32 2.25
N LYS A 101 -2.84 -5.91 2.97
CA LYS A 101 -2.92 -6.16 4.42
C LYS A 101 -1.98 -5.24 5.16
N VAL A 102 -2.47 -4.66 6.24
CA VAL A 102 -1.69 -3.84 7.17
C VAL A 102 -1.81 -4.46 8.56
N TYR A 103 -0.69 -4.91 9.10
CA TYR A 103 -0.60 -5.45 10.45
C TYR A 103 -0.11 -4.37 11.39
N MET A 104 -0.83 -4.21 12.48
CA MET A 104 -0.54 -3.20 13.49
C MET A 104 -0.05 -3.88 14.78
N ASN A 105 0.89 -3.26 15.46
CA ASN A 105 1.18 -3.53 16.86
C ASN A 105 0.37 -2.56 17.73
N ASP A 106 0.58 -2.61 19.06
CA ASP A 106 -0.20 -1.81 20.02
C ASP A 106 -0.14 -0.29 19.77
N SER A 107 0.83 0.20 19.01
CA SER A 107 1.08 1.63 18.85
C SER A 107 1.22 2.12 17.42
N THR A 108 1.64 1.25 16.48
CA THR A 108 1.95 1.67 15.10
C THR A 108 1.79 0.52 14.11
N ILE A 109 2.00 0.80 12.83
CA ILE A 109 2.12 -0.24 11.80
C ILE A 109 3.39 -1.05 12.07
N ASP A 110 3.28 -2.38 12.06
CA ASP A 110 4.39 -3.32 12.14
C ASP A 110 4.88 -3.71 10.75
N TRP A 111 3.98 -4.19 9.89
CA TRP A 111 4.30 -4.49 8.51
C TRP A 111 3.07 -4.44 7.61
N ALA A 112 3.31 -4.25 6.33
CA ALA A 112 2.28 -4.24 5.30
C ALA A 112 2.61 -5.26 4.20
N HIS A 113 1.58 -5.88 3.62
CA HIS A 113 1.69 -6.85 2.54
C HIS A 113 0.77 -6.46 1.39
N ILE A 114 1.34 -6.16 0.25
CA ILE A 114 0.65 -5.95 -1.01
C ILE A 114 0.73 -7.26 -1.78
N ILE A 115 -0.42 -7.86 -2.02
CA ILE A 115 -0.55 -9.21 -2.57
C ILE A 115 -1.03 -9.10 -4.01
N ASN A 116 -0.33 -9.78 -4.88
CA ASN A 116 -0.52 -9.83 -6.33
C ASN A 116 -0.50 -8.45 -7.01
N GLN A 117 0.17 -8.39 -8.15
CA GLN A 117 0.28 -7.17 -8.96
C GLN A 117 0.69 -5.92 -8.14
N ALA A 118 1.64 -6.13 -7.20
CA ALA A 118 2.10 -5.04 -6.35
C ALA A 118 2.74 -3.94 -7.19
N LEU A 119 2.26 -2.71 -7.01
CA LEU A 119 2.80 -1.51 -7.62
C LEU A 119 2.93 -0.42 -6.56
N ALA A 120 4.13 0.11 -6.40
CA ALA A 120 4.40 1.31 -5.62
C ALA A 120 4.85 2.43 -6.55
N VAL A 121 4.25 3.60 -6.41
CA VAL A 121 4.58 4.81 -7.19
C VAL A 121 4.83 5.95 -6.23
N GLU A 122 5.95 6.64 -6.38
CA GLU A 122 6.27 7.87 -5.66
C GLU A 122 6.40 9.02 -6.65
N GLN A 123 5.57 10.04 -6.50
CA GLN A 123 5.67 11.24 -7.32
C GLN A 123 6.87 12.10 -6.87
N LYS A 124 7.77 12.39 -7.80
CA LYS A 124 8.91 13.28 -7.58
C LYS A 124 8.61 14.71 -8.04
N ASP A 125 7.98 14.83 -9.20
CA ASP A 125 7.46 16.09 -9.76
C ASP A 125 6.26 15.81 -10.68
N SER A 126 5.87 16.76 -11.51
CA SER A 126 4.71 16.62 -12.40
C SER A 126 4.86 15.54 -13.49
N VAL A 127 6.09 15.11 -13.79
CA VAL A 127 6.43 14.21 -14.90
C VAL A 127 7.12 12.93 -14.42
N HIS A 128 7.97 13.03 -13.39
CA HIS A 128 8.85 11.96 -12.93
C HIS A 128 8.27 11.24 -11.72
N TYR A 129 8.26 9.91 -11.80
CA TYR A 129 7.74 9.01 -10.79
C TYR A 129 8.72 7.87 -10.54
N ASN A 130 9.14 7.68 -9.29
CA ASN A 130 9.77 6.44 -8.89
C ASN A 130 8.71 5.34 -8.90
N GLN A 131 9.05 4.18 -9.44
CA GLN A 131 8.08 3.10 -9.62
C GLN A 131 8.75 1.77 -9.30
N VAL A 132 8.06 0.94 -8.54
CA VAL A 132 8.48 -0.43 -8.27
C VAL A 132 7.29 -1.35 -8.44
N THR A 133 7.45 -2.43 -9.19
CA THR A 133 6.40 -3.45 -9.35
C THR A 133 6.96 -4.85 -9.14
N GLY A 134 6.11 -5.74 -8.69
CA GLY A 134 6.40 -7.16 -8.49
C GLY A 134 5.12 -7.97 -8.31
N LYS A 135 5.26 -9.27 -8.08
CA LYS A 135 4.14 -10.13 -7.74
C LYS A 135 3.57 -9.76 -6.37
N GLU A 136 4.45 -9.55 -5.39
CA GLU A 136 4.09 -9.13 -4.03
C GLU A 136 5.14 -8.16 -3.47
N MET A 137 4.73 -7.36 -2.50
CA MET A 137 5.60 -6.42 -1.80
C MET A 137 5.31 -6.44 -0.30
N LYS A 138 6.36 -6.46 0.52
CA LYS A 138 6.27 -6.39 1.99
C LYS A 138 7.06 -5.20 2.49
N GLY A 139 6.40 -4.33 3.24
CA GLY A 139 7.03 -3.21 3.94
C GLY A 139 7.09 -3.48 5.44
N PHE A 140 8.24 -3.28 6.06
CA PHE A 140 8.46 -3.48 7.49
C PHE A 140 8.75 -2.15 8.16
N PHE A 141 8.14 -1.92 9.31
CA PHE A 141 8.19 -0.65 10.04
C PHE A 141 8.79 -0.85 11.44
N VAL A 142 9.43 0.17 11.95
CA VAL A 142 9.91 0.24 13.34
C VAL A 142 9.56 1.63 13.86
N GLY A 143 8.72 1.67 14.89
CA GLY A 143 8.26 2.94 15.47
C GLY A 143 7.48 3.83 14.49
N GLY A 144 6.79 3.21 13.52
CA GLY A 144 6.04 3.92 12.47
C GLY A 144 6.86 4.34 11.24
N ASP A 145 8.20 4.20 11.29
CA ASP A 145 9.07 4.47 10.16
C ASP A 145 9.33 3.20 9.34
N MET A 146 9.16 3.28 8.03
CA MET A 146 9.50 2.20 7.11
C MET A 146 11.02 1.98 7.10
N ARG A 147 11.46 0.74 7.38
CA ARG A 147 12.86 0.34 7.46
C ARG A 147 13.29 -0.58 6.34
N GLN A 148 12.41 -1.41 5.85
CA GLN A 148 12.72 -2.37 4.80
C GLN A 148 11.52 -2.55 3.88
N VAL A 149 11.79 -2.70 2.59
CA VAL A 149 10.82 -3.15 1.59
C VAL A 149 11.40 -4.33 0.84
N ASP A 150 10.66 -5.43 0.81
CA ASP A 150 10.97 -6.63 0.04
C ASP A 150 9.96 -6.76 -1.10
N VAL A 151 10.46 -6.83 -2.33
CA VAL A 151 9.63 -7.01 -3.53
C VAL A 151 10.01 -8.32 -4.19
N ASN A 152 9.03 -9.17 -4.45
CA ASN A 152 9.22 -10.51 -4.97
C ASN A 152 8.46 -10.72 -6.28
N GLY A 153 9.10 -11.40 -7.21
CA GLY A 153 8.54 -11.90 -8.47
C GLY A 153 8.44 -10.85 -9.59
N ASN A 154 9.28 -11.01 -10.61
CA ASN A 154 9.33 -10.15 -11.81
C ASN A 154 9.44 -8.66 -11.48
N VAL A 155 10.39 -8.34 -10.62
CA VAL A 155 10.59 -6.97 -10.15
C VAL A 155 11.06 -6.07 -11.28
N LEU A 156 10.37 -4.94 -11.46
CA LEU A 156 10.80 -3.83 -12.31
C LEU A 156 10.88 -2.57 -11.47
N VAL A 157 11.89 -1.78 -11.73
CA VAL A 157 12.13 -0.51 -11.03
C VAL A 157 12.42 0.59 -12.04
N VAL A 158 11.75 1.71 -11.85
CA VAL A 158 12.14 3.02 -12.40
C VAL A 158 12.47 3.90 -11.21
N PHE A 159 13.68 4.38 -11.15
CA PHE A 159 14.17 5.20 -10.05
C PHE A 159 15.01 6.37 -10.57
N TYR A 160 14.75 7.56 -10.05
CA TYR A 160 15.52 8.77 -10.37
C TYR A 160 16.50 9.07 -9.22
N PRO A 161 17.77 8.67 -9.32
CA PRO A 161 18.79 9.04 -8.35
C PRO A 161 19.01 10.56 -8.36
N ILE A 162 19.22 11.10 -7.18
CA ILE A 162 19.42 12.53 -6.94
C ILE A 162 20.86 12.75 -6.52
N ASP A 163 21.51 13.78 -7.05
CA ASP A 163 22.83 14.23 -6.58
C ASP A 163 22.70 14.85 -5.18
N ASP A 164 23.54 14.39 -4.26
CA ASP A 164 23.52 14.84 -2.86
C ASP A 164 23.95 16.31 -2.69
N LYS A 165 24.60 16.91 -3.68
CA LYS A 165 25.13 18.27 -3.59
C LYS A 165 24.10 19.34 -3.95
N ASP A 166 23.34 19.10 -5.01
CA ASP A 166 22.41 20.09 -5.56
C ASP A 166 20.96 19.60 -5.67
N SER A 167 20.70 18.35 -5.26
CA SER A 167 19.39 17.70 -5.33
C SER A 167 18.82 17.59 -6.74
N THR A 168 19.65 17.65 -7.78
CA THR A 168 19.24 17.43 -9.17
C THR A 168 19.10 15.95 -9.49
N MET A 169 18.19 15.59 -10.41
CA MET A 169 18.08 14.23 -10.91
C MET A 169 19.24 13.93 -11.87
N ILE A 170 20.02 12.87 -11.58
CA ILE A 170 21.17 12.46 -12.38
C ILE A 170 20.72 11.76 -13.66
N GLY A 171 19.64 10.99 -13.58
CA GLY A 171 19.15 10.17 -14.70
C GLY A 171 17.98 9.29 -14.28
N LEU A 172 17.62 8.36 -15.14
CA LEU A 172 16.65 7.30 -14.88
C LEU A 172 17.37 5.96 -14.79
N ASN A 173 17.31 5.33 -13.63
CA ASN A 173 17.70 3.93 -13.47
C ASN A 173 16.52 3.02 -13.77
N TYR A 174 16.62 2.22 -14.83
CA TYR A 174 15.69 1.15 -15.16
C TYR A 174 16.31 -0.18 -14.78
N SER A 175 15.73 -0.88 -13.84
CA SER A 175 16.28 -2.15 -13.35
C SER A 175 15.22 -3.24 -13.29
N GLU A 176 15.66 -4.47 -13.48
CA GLU A 176 14.82 -5.66 -13.39
C GLU A 176 15.52 -6.78 -12.64
N GLY A 177 14.73 -7.63 -11.97
CA GLY A 177 15.27 -8.77 -11.24
C GLY A 177 14.19 -9.69 -10.68
N SER A 178 14.64 -10.74 -9.99
CA SER A 178 13.71 -11.71 -9.39
C SER A 178 13.20 -11.26 -8.03
N PHE A 179 14.07 -10.60 -7.27
CA PHE A 179 13.78 -10.11 -5.93
C PHE A 179 14.57 -8.82 -5.69
N LEU A 180 13.94 -7.85 -5.01
CA LEU A 180 14.57 -6.61 -4.57
C LEU A 180 14.36 -6.43 -3.07
N ARG A 181 15.43 -6.11 -2.35
CA ARG A 181 15.39 -5.61 -0.98
C ARG A 181 15.87 -4.18 -0.95
N MET A 182 15.07 -3.30 -0.35
CA MET A 182 15.44 -1.92 -0.08
C MET A 182 15.49 -1.70 1.43
N LEU A 183 16.55 -1.09 1.91
CA LEU A 183 16.69 -0.61 3.28
C LEU A 183 16.52 0.91 3.28
N LEU A 184 15.70 1.40 4.21
CA LEU A 184 15.39 2.82 4.31
C LEU A 184 15.82 3.36 5.68
N LYS A 185 16.27 4.59 5.67
CA LYS A 185 16.55 5.38 6.86
C LYS A 185 16.01 6.79 6.62
N GLU A 186 15.28 7.32 7.61
CA GLU A 186 14.68 8.67 7.53
C GLU A 186 13.90 8.89 6.22
N ARG A 187 13.12 7.86 5.80
CA ARG A 187 12.31 7.85 4.56
C ARG A 187 13.12 7.94 3.25
N ARG A 188 14.45 7.79 3.30
CA ARG A 188 15.32 7.72 2.13
C ARG A 188 15.82 6.31 1.92
N MET A 189 15.97 5.89 0.69
CA MET A 189 16.61 4.63 0.37
C MET A 189 18.12 4.75 0.67
N GLU A 190 18.58 3.98 1.67
CA GLU A 190 19.99 3.90 2.05
C GLU A 190 20.72 2.83 1.24
N GLN A 191 20.03 1.71 1.02
CA GLN A 191 20.60 0.58 0.27
C GLN A 191 19.52 -0.13 -0.52
N GLY A 192 19.83 -0.52 -1.76
CA GLY A 192 19.00 -1.40 -2.60
C GLY A 192 19.82 -2.56 -3.12
N ALA A 193 19.30 -3.78 -2.99
CA ALA A 193 19.97 -4.98 -3.47
C ALA A 193 18.99 -5.85 -4.28
N PHE A 194 19.33 -6.11 -5.53
CA PHE A 194 18.69 -7.16 -6.32
C PHE A 194 19.33 -8.51 -6.00
N ILE A 195 18.49 -9.52 -5.82
CA ILE A 195 18.91 -10.89 -5.57
C ILE A 195 18.38 -11.79 -6.68
N GLY A 196 19.27 -12.57 -7.26
CA GLY A 196 18.99 -13.41 -8.43
C GLY A 196 19.46 -12.75 -9.73
N LYS A 197 18.79 -13.12 -10.85
CA LYS A 197 19.12 -12.50 -12.15
C LYS A 197 18.68 -11.02 -12.12
N ALA A 198 19.65 -10.14 -12.15
CA ALA A 198 19.42 -8.71 -12.15
C ALA A 198 20.07 -8.07 -13.38
N ASN A 199 19.39 -7.09 -13.94
CA ASN A 199 19.88 -6.23 -15.01
C ASN A 199 19.44 -4.80 -14.72
N GLY A 200 20.28 -3.82 -15.07
CA GLY A 200 19.98 -2.42 -14.86
C GLY A 200 20.72 -1.53 -15.86
N THR A 201 20.05 -0.46 -16.24
CA THR A 201 20.61 0.58 -17.13
C THR A 201 20.31 1.95 -16.54
N LEU A 202 21.32 2.79 -16.45
CA LEU A 202 21.17 4.21 -16.11
C LEU A 202 21.17 5.04 -17.39
N TYR A 203 20.07 5.74 -17.64
CA TYR A 203 19.93 6.68 -18.74
C TYR A 203 20.13 8.11 -18.21
N PRO A 204 21.06 8.92 -18.79
CA PRO A 204 21.12 10.35 -18.51
C PRO A 204 19.79 11.04 -18.81
N MET A 205 19.47 12.15 -18.11
CA MET A 205 18.16 12.81 -18.21
C MET A 205 17.77 13.22 -19.65
N ASP A 206 18.73 13.57 -20.46
CA ASP A 206 18.55 13.96 -21.88
C ASP A 206 18.47 12.79 -22.86
N GLN A 207 18.68 11.55 -22.39
CA GLN A 207 18.73 10.34 -23.24
C GLN A 207 17.73 9.26 -22.81
N ILE A 208 16.74 9.60 -22.01
CA ILE A 208 15.75 8.65 -21.52
C ILE A 208 14.80 8.26 -22.67
N PRO A 209 14.73 6.96 -23.06
CA PRO A 209 13.75 6.50 -24.04
C PRO A 209 12.32 6.70 -23.54
N ALA A 210 11.41 7.13 -24.41
CA ALA A 210 10.02 7.44 -24.07
C ALA A 210 9.26 6.28 -23.39
N ASP A 211 9.60 5.04 -23.73
CA ASP A 211 9.01 3.82 -23.20
C ASP A 211 9.54 3.45 -21.79
N LYS A 212 10.56 4.14 -21.28
CA LYS A 212 11.16 3.87 -19.97
C LYS A 212 10.64 4.74 -18.83
N TYR A 213 9.97 5.85 -19.14
CA TYR A 213 9.40 6.74 -18.11
C TYR A 213 8.36 6.08 -17.23
N LYS A 214 7.61 5.12 -17.78
CA LYS A 214 6.51 4.44 -17.08
C LYS A 214 6.62 2.94 -17.26
N LEU A 215 6.53 2.22 -16.14
CA LEU A 215 6.41 0.76 -16.17
C LEU A 215 5.07 0.35 -16.82
N PRO A 216 4.96 -0.83 -17.45
CA PRO A 216 3.71 -1.28 -18.08
C PRO A 216 2.47 -1.18 -17.18
N PRO A 217 2.52 -1.52 -15.86
CA PRO A 217 1.36 -1.41 -14.97
C PRO A 217 1.18 -0.02 -14.37
N PHE A 218 1.93 1.00 -14.81
CA PHE A 218 1.85 2.34 -14.21
C PHE A 218 0.45 2.93 -14.29
N VAL A 219 -0.09 3.32 -13.13
CA VAL A 219 -1.31 4.11 -12.98
C VAL A 219 -1.15 5.09 -11.82
N TRP A 220 -1.76 6.27 -11.94
CA TRP A 220 -1.73 7.30 -10.91
C TRP A 220 -3.15 7.80 -10.62
N PHE A 221 -3.67 7.52 -9.42
CA PHE A 221 -5.06 7.73 -9.03
C PHE A 221 -5.28 8.89 -8.06
N ASP A 222 -4.38 9.87 -8.03
CA ASP A 222 -4.46 10.99 -7.08
C ASP A 222 -5.80 11.76 -7.16
N TYR A 223 -6.49 11.72 -8.29
CA TYR A 223 -7.79 12.38 -8.51
C TYR A 223 -8.95 11.75 -7.70
N ILE A 224 -8.83 10.50 -7.26
CA ILE A 224 -9.85 9.83 -6.40
C ILE A 224 -9.45 9.81 -4.92
N ARG A 225 -8.27 10.31 -4.59
CA ARG A 225 -7.73 10.35 -3.23
C ARG A 225 -8.57 11.25 -2.34
N PRO A 226 -9.06 10.81 -1.17
CA PRO A 226 -9.70 11.67 -0.18
C PRO A 226 -8.76 12.77 0.31
N ARG A 227 -9.21 14.03 0.31
CA ARG A 227 -8.36 15.19 0.67
C ARG A 227 -8.56 15.65 2.10
N ASN A 228 -9.69 15.36 2.70
CA ASN A 228 -10.05 15.69 4.08
C ASN A 228 -11.07 14.67 4.62
N LYS A 229 -11.44 14.83 5.89
CA LYS A 229 -12.38 13.91 6.56
C LYS A 229 -13.82 14.00 6.03
N GLU A 230 -14.22 15.08 5.39
CA GLU A 230 -15.52 15.24 4.75
C GLU A 230 -15.56 14.56 3.37
N ASP A 231 -14.43 14.48 2.70
CA ASP A 231 -14.27 13.91 1.36
C ASP A 231 -14.52 12.38 1.31
N ILE A 232 -14.49 11.71 2.48
CA ILE A 232 -14.83 10.28 2.58
C ILE A 232 -16.28 9.97 2.20
N PHE A 233 -17.15 10.97 2.15
CA PHE A 233 -18.54 10.78 1.73
C PHE A 233 -18.73 10.88 0.21
N GLU A 234 -17.73 11.34 -0.53
CA GLU A 234 -17.77 11.47 -1.98
C GLU A 234 -17.06 10.29 -2.66
N TRP A 235 -17.84 9.46 -3.37
CA TRP A 235 -17.26 8.40 -4.18
C TRP A 235 -16.83 8.94 -5.55
N ARG A 236 -15.52 8.89 -5.80
CA ARG A 236 -14.94 9.15 -7.10
C ARG A 236 -14.46 7.80 -7.66
N GLY A 237 -15.14 7.29 -8.68
CA GLY A 237 -14.73 6.04 -9.35
C GLY A 237 -13.51 6.24 -10.25
N LYS A 238 -12.84 5.13 -10.56
CA LYS A 238 -11.78 5.10 -11.59
C LYS A 238 -12.39 5.44 -12.95
N ARG A 239 -11.62 6.11 -13.81
CA ARG A 239 -12.02 6.36 -15.18
C ARG A 239 -12.07 5.07 -15.97
N ALA A 240 -12.91 5.02 -17.02
CA ALA A 240 -13.03 3.83 -17.88
C ALA A 240 -11.66 3.47 -18.48
N GLY A 241 -11.27 2.21 -18.36
CA GLY A 241 -9.98 1.69 -18.87
C GLY A 241 -8.79 1.87 -17.91
N GLU A 242 -8.92 2.59 -16.81
CA GLU A 242 -7.86 2.76 -15.79
C GLU A 242 -7.96 1.65 -14.74
N GLN A 243 -7.55 0.46 -15.08
CA GLN A 243 -7.40 -0.66 -14.14
C GLN A 243 -5.92 -1.01 -14.01
N LEU A 244 -5.55 -1.63 -12.89
CA LEU A 244 -4.22 -2.20 -12.75
C LEU A 244 -4.03 -3.29 -13.82
N GLN A 245 -3.12 -3.05 -14.77
CA GLN A 245 -2.89 -3.99 -15.88
C GLN A 245 -2.13 -5.21 -15.37
N LYS A 246 -2.66 -6.41 -15.64
CA LYS A 246 -1.96 -7.66 -15.34
C LYS A 246 -0.68 -7.74 -16.17
N SER A 247 0.43 -8.03 -15.48
CA SER A 247 1.68 -8.29 -16.17
C SER A 247 1.68 -9.73 -16.70
N ASP A 248 1.65 -9.91 -18.02
CA ASP A 248 1.76 -11.22 -18.69
C ASP A 248 3.21 -11.74 -18.74
N ARG A 249 4.14 -11.12 -18.02
CA ARG A 249 5.53 -11.55 -17.98
C ARG A 249 5.67 -12.94 -17.37
N LYS A 250 6.31 -13.84 -18.11
CA LYS A 250 6.70 -15.16 -17.58
C LYS A 250 7.70 -14.95 -16.43
N PRO A 251 7.53 -15.65 -15.28
CA PRO A 251 8.43 -15.50 -14.14
C PRO A 251 9.89 -15.75 -14.55
N ILE A 252 10.76 -14.80 -14.27
CA ILE A 252 12.21 -15.01 -14.32
C ILE A 252 12.52 -15.93 -13.14
N VAL A 253 12.50 -17.23 -13.38
CA VAL A 253 12.77 -18.34 -12.45
C VAL A 253 12.81 -17.97 -10.96
N SER A 254 11.74 -18.30 -10.24
CA SER A 254 11.68 -18.16 -8.77
C SER A 254 12.88 -18.86 -8.13
N PRO A 255 13.65 -18.23 -7.25
CA PRO A 255 14.64 -18.93 -6.45
C PRO A 255 13.90 -19.87 -5.50
N ARG A 256 13.94 -21.18 -5.78
CA ARG A 256 13.51 -22.20 -4.85
C ARG A 256 14.40 -22.11 -3.61
N ASN A 257 13.81 -21.81 -2.46
CA ASN A 257 14.41 -21.89 -1.13
C ASN A 257 15.63 -20.97 -0.87
N MET A 258 15.44 -19.65 -0.82
CA MET A 258 16.35 -18.82 -0.03
C MET A 258 15.87 -18.75 1.42
N ASN A 259 16.47 -19.57 2.30
CA ASN A 259 16.42 -19.36 3.74
C ASN A 259 17.23 -18.10 4.07
N ILE A 260 16.58 -16.94 4.03
CA ILE A 260 17.18 -15.68 4.46
C ILE A 260 17.17 -15.68 5.98
N LYS A 261 18.34 -15.95 6.60
CA LYS A 261 18.51 -15.79 8.06
C LYS A 261 18.20 -14.34 8.42
N ARG A 262 17.19 -14.15 9.27
CA ARG A 262 16.95 -12.86 9.93
C ARG A 262 18.12 -12.60 10.87
N ASN A 263 18.92 -11.59 10.60
CA ASN A 263 19.83 -11.05 11.60
C ASN A 263 18.98 -10.33 12.65
N LYS A 264 19.09 -10.82 13.89
CA LYS A 264 18.48 -10.21 15.07
C LYS A 264 19.17 -8.90 15.40
#